data_a2645708dd3c11c0d68b542f5697c578
#
_entry.id   a2645708dd3c11c0d68b542f5697c578
#
_cell.length_a   1.000
_cell.length_b   1.000
_cell.length_c   1.000
_cell.angle_alpha   90.00
_cell.angle_beta   90.00
_cell.angle_gamma   90.00
#
_symmetry.space_group_name_H-M   'P 1'
#
loop_
_entity.id
_entity.type
_entity.pdbx_description
1 polymer ?
#
loop_
_entity_poly.entity_id
_entity_poly.type
_entity_poly.pdbx_seq_one_letter_code
_entity_poly.pdbx_strand_id
1 'polypeptide(L)'
;MKLLLTGDSIIARSENHSIPELNFQLQKFLSCNIYNTAISGINSGGLALSLPNLVFNQPKCNYLIILVGTNDLATHKQVPLRQFEKNLDLIASSIIWLYYPEKVIFITPPAVDENKQRVRSNRLVMEYSNIVKKIASEYKFSVIDLASKMQENINFPEIFNGKKNDGLHFGVNGYKLLANLIVKKINQISN
;
A
#
# COMPACT_ATOMS: atom_id res chain seq x y z
N MET A 1 11.43 -13.79 10.24
CA MET A 1 11.35 -12.99 9.01
C MET A 1 11.26 -11.50 9.38
N LYS A 2 11.77 -10.58 8.53
CA LYS A 2 11.69 -9.12 8.72
C LYS A 2 10.92 -8.51 7.54
N LEU A 3 9.97 -7.62 7.82
CA LEU A 3 9.21 -6.88 6.80
C LEU A 3 9.45 -5.38 6.98
N LEU A 4 9.68 -4.66 5.87
CA LEU A 4 9.63 -3.20 5.83
C LEU A 4 8.34 -2.80 5.12
N LEU A 5 7.47 -2.09 5.83
CA LEU A 5 6.23 -1.53 5.30
C LEU A 5 6.40 -0.03 5.16
N THR A 6 6.13 0.52 3.99
CA THR A 6 6.11 1.97 3.78
C THR A 6 4.94 2.38 2.88
N GLY A 7 4.57 3.63 2.95
CA GLY A 7 3.43 4.16 2.20
C GLY A 7 2.64 5.20 2.98
N ASP A 8 1.35 5.24 2.75
CA ASP A 8 0.46 6.26 3.30
C ASP A 8 -0.31 5.81 4.56
N SER A 9 -1.43 6.51 4.86
CA SER A 9 -2.26 6.25 6.04
C SER A 9 -2.89 4.86 6.07
N ILE A 10 -3.04 4.19 4.93
CA ILE A 10 -3.56 2.81 4.89
C ILE A 10 -2.58 1.85 5.57
N ILE A 11 -1.29 2.10 5.46
CA ILE A 11 -0.25 1.33 6.16
C ILE A 11 0.00 1.84 7.59
N ALA A 12 -0.01 3.18 7.78
CA ALA A 12 0.42 3.81 9.04
C ALA A 12 -0.61 3.71 10.17
N ARG A 13 -1.88 3.50 9.84
CA ARG A 13 -2.99 3.75 10.74
C ARG A 13 -3.21 2.67 11.80
N SER A 14 -3.50 3.14 13.02
CA SER A 14 -4.01 2.29 14.12
C SER A 14 -5.54 2.34 14.15
N GLU A 15 -6.19 1.21 14.40
CA GLU A 15 -7.63 1.10 14.65
C GLU A 15 -7.88 0.77 16.13
N ASN A 16 -7.85 -0.49 16.50
CA ASN A 16 -8.19 -0.91 17.86
C ASN A 16 -6.95 -1.17 18.75
N HIS A 17 -5.76 -1.00 18.21
CA HIS A 17 -4.49 -1.28 18.89
C HIS A 17 -3.62 -0.02 18.97
N SER A 18 -2.64 -0.02 19.85
CA SER A 18 -1.62 1.05 19.98
C SER A 18 -0.61 1.06 18.84
N ILE A 19 -0.51 -0.04 18.10
CA ILE A 19 0.35 -0.18 16.91
C ILE A 19 -0.49 -0.08 15.63
N PRO A 20 0.12 0.17 14.46
CA PRO A 20 -0.60 0.13 13.19
C PRO A 20 -1.39 -1.17 13.02
N GLU A 21 -2.65 -1.06 12.61
CA GLU A 21 -3.55 -2.21 12.56
C GLU A 21 -3.05 -3.28 11.58
N LEU A 22 -2.43 -2.87 10.47
CA LEU A 22 -1.82 -3.83 9.55
C LEU A 22 -0.71 -4.65 10.21
N ASN A 23 0.15 -4.01 11.04
CA ASN A 23 1.19 -4.73 11.78
C ASN A 23 0.58 -5.81 12.67
N PHE A 24 -0.44 -5.42 13.44
CA PHE A 24 -1.14 -6.34 14.34
C PHE A 24 -1.75 -7.52 13.58
N GLN A 25 -2.41 -7.27 12.44
CA GLN A 25 -3.02 -8.35 11.66
C GLN A 25 -1.96 -9.27 11.02
N LEU A 26 -0.85 -8.73 10.50
CA LEU A 26 0.24 -9.52 9.92
C LEU A 26 0.91 -10.42 10.97
N GLN A 27 1.12 -9.93 12.19
CA GLN A 27 1.73 -10.71 13.28
C GLN A 27 0.89 -11.91 13.74
N LYS A 28 -0.41 -11.94 13.42
CA LYS A 28 -1.26 -13.13 13.66
C LYS A 28 -0.93 -14.29 12.72
N PHE A 29 -0.43 -14.01 11.53
CA PHE A 29 -0.18 -15.02 10.50
C PHE A 29 1.30 -15.32 10.31
N LEU A 30 2.17 -14.38 10.66
CA LEU A 30 3.59 -14.46 10.40
C LEU A 30 4.39 -14.20 11.68
N SER A 31 5.31 -15.11 12.00
CA SER A 31 6.35 -14.82 12.99
C SER A 31 7.37 -13.87 12.35
N CYS A 32 7.16 -12.56 12.50
CA CYS A 32 8.01 -11.55 11.85
C CYS A 32 8.19 -10.29 12.69
N ASN A 33 9.34 -9.65 12.51
CA ASN A 33 9.60 -8.29 12.94
C ASN A 33 9.15 -7.33 11.84
N ILE A 34 8.35 -6.34 12.17
CA ILE A 34 7.82 -5.35 11.22
C ILE A 34 8.43 -3.99 11.52
N TYR A 35 9.08 -3.41 10.52
CA TYR A 35 9.50 -2.01 10.48
C TYR A 35 8.46 -1.27 9.64
N ASN A 36 7.70 -0.37 10.25
CA ASN A 36 6.66 0.39 9.58
C ASN A 36 7.06 1.86 9.56
N THR A 37 7.40 2.36 8.38
CA THR A 37 7.87 3.73 8.15
C THR A 37 6.83 4.56 7.40
N ALA A 38 5.60 4.06 7.25
CA ALA A 38 4.55 4.74 6.52
C ALA A 38 4.14 6.07 7.17
N ILE A 39 3.82 7.07 6.33
CA ILE A 39 3.46 8.42 6.76
C ILE A 39 2.06 8.76 6.26
N SER A 40 1.15 9.05 7.19
CA SER A 40 -0.20 9.47 6.83
C SER A 40 -0.19 10.72 5.95
N GLY A 41 -0.92 10.66 4.82
CA GLY A 41 -1.04 11.79 3.90
C GLY A 41 0.06 11.90 2.84
N ILE A 42 1.10 11.07 2.90
CA ILE A 42 2.19 11.07 1.91
C ILE A 42 1.64 10.70 0.52
N ASN A 43 2.10 11.40 -0.51
CA ASN A 43 1.89 11.06 -1.90
C ASN A 43 3.17 10.46 -2.53
N SER A 44 3.11 10.09 -3.80
CA SER A 44 4.26 9.47 -4.49
C SER A 44 5.50 10.35 -4.54
N GLY A 45 5.33 11.66 -4.73
CA GLY A 45 6.45 12.62 -4.72
C GLY A 45 7.10 12.72 -3.34
N GLY A 46 6.28 12.82 -2.29
CA GLY A 46 6.76 12.82 -0.91
C GLY A 46 7.48 11.53 -0.54
N LEU A 47 6.95 10.38 -0.97
CA LEU A 47 7.60 9.08 -0.76
C LEU A 47 8.95 9.00 -1.48
N ALA A 48 9.02 9.42 -2.75
CA ALA A 48 10.27 9.43 -3.52
C ALA A 48 11.36 10.27 -2.84
N LEU A 49 11.02 11.46 -2.37
CA LEU A 49 11.94 12.34 -1.66
C LEU A 49 12.37 11.79 -0.29
N SER A 50 11.52 10.98 0.33
CA SER A 50 11.76 10.43 1.69
C SER A 50 12.39 9.03 1.69
N LEU A 51 12.69 8.44 0.53
CA LEU A 51 13.30 7.10 0.44
C LEU A 51 14.54 6.92 1.32
N PRO A 52 15.45 7.92 1.45
CA PRO A 52 16.59 7.77 2.37
C PRO A 52 16.16 7.39 3.79
N ASN A 53 15.16 8.08 4.33
CA ASN A 53 14.71 7.86 5.70
C ASN A 53 13.74 6.68 5.83
N LEU A 54 12.87 6.47 4.84
CA LEU A 54 11.81 5.48 4.91
C LEU A 54 12.25 4.08 4.46
N VAL A 55 13.31 4.00 3.64
CA VAL A 55 13.76 2.73 3.06
C VAL A 55 15.26 2.51 3.26
N PHE A 56 16.13 3.44 2.83
CA PHE A 56 17.56 3.16 2.74
C PHE A 56 18.27 3.12 4.08
N ASN A 57 17.87 3.95 5.04
CA ASN A 57 18.40 3.98 6.40
C ASN A 57 17.72 2.97 7.34
N GLN A 58 16.82 2.13 6.80
CA GLN A 58 16.14 1.10 7.58
C GLN A 58 16.94 -0.20 7.63
N PRO A 59 16.75 -1.05 8.66
CA PRO A 59 17.34 -2.38 8.67
C PRO A 59 16.94 -3.18 7.44
N LYS A 60 17.91 -3.88 6.82
CA LYS A 60 17.60 -4.74 5.68
C LYS A 60 16.58 -5.81 6.07
N CYS A 61 15.48 -5.85 5.31
CA CYS A 61 14.35 -6.75 5.53
C CYS A 61 14.27 -7.83 4.44
N ASN A 62 13.54 -8.90 4.72
CA ASN A 62 13.29 -9.97 3.76
C ASN A 62 12.38 -9.52 2.62
N TYR A 63 11.43 -8.62 2.92
CA TYR A 63 10.51 -8.04 1.95
C TYR A 63 10.33 -6.55 2.21
N LEU A 64 10.23 -5.78 1.13
CA LEU A 64 9.80 -4.39 1.11
C LEU A 64 8.40 -4.31 0.51
N ILE A 65 7.46 -3.73 1.24
CA ILE A 65 6.05 -3.62 0.85
C ILE A 65 5.68 -2.15 0.79
N ILE A 66 5.20 -1.70 -0.37
CA ILE A 66 4.90 -0.29 -0.65
C ILE A 66 3.45 -0.13 -1.09
N LEU A 67 2.70 0.75 -0.40
CA LEU A 67 1.39 1.21 -0.82
C LEU A 67 1.39 2.74 -0.89
N VAL A 68 1.22 3.29 -2.09
CA VAL A 68 1.14 4.72 -2.35
C VAL A 68 0.21 4.99 -3.54
N GLY A 69 -0.33 6.20 -3.62
CA GLY A 69 -1.26 6.60 -4.68
C GLY A 69 -2.61 7.08 -4.15
N THR A 70 -3.01 6.67 -2.95
CA THR A 70 -4.26 7.07 -2.30
C THR A 70 -4.40 8.59 -2.15
N ASN A 71 -3.29 9.29 -1.91
CA ASN A 71 -3.25 10.74 -1.80
C ASN A 71 -3.03 11.43 -3.15
N ASP A 72 -2.39 10.74 -4.08
CA ASP A 72 -2.14 11.22 -5.44
C ASP A 72 -3.43 11.37 -6.25
N LEU A 73 -4.37 10.43 -6.10
CA LEU A 73 -5.63 10.44 -6.84
C LEU A 73 -6.72 11.35 -6.23
N ALA A 74 -6.46 11.97 -5.07
CA ALA A 74 -7.43 12.84 -4.42
C ALA A 74 -7.57 14.17 -5.17
N THR A 75 -8.75 14.46 -5.74
CA THR A 75 -9.00 15.55 -6.70
C THR A 75 -8.61 16.94 -6.22
N HIS A 76 -8.66 17.21 -4.89
CA HIS A 76 -8.28 18.51 -4.31
C HIS A 76 -6.76 18.76 -4.23
N LYS A 77 -5.94 17.72 -4.45
CA LYS A 77 -4.47 17.77 -4.42
C LYS A 77 -3.85 16.75 -5.38
N GLN A 78 -4.53 16.51 -6.49
CA GLN A 78 -4.22 15.44 -7.41
C GLN A 78 -2.82 15.60 -8.02
N VAL A 79 -2.03 14.53 -7.96
CA VAL A 79 -0.80 14.41 -8.73
C VAL A 79 -1.16 13.88 -10.11
N PRO A 80 -0.87 14.61 -11.22
CA PRO A 80 -1.20 14.13 -12.55
C PRO A 80 -0.62 12.75 -12.84
N LEU A 81 -1.34 11.90 -13.59
CA LEU A 81 -0.96 10.51 -13.87
C LEU A 81 0.48 10.38 -14.39
N ARG A 82 0.88 11.27 -15.32
CA ARG A 82 2.26 11.28 -15.85
C ARG A 82 3.31 11.58 -14.77
N GLN A 83 2.99 12.46 -13.81
CA GLN A 83 3.91 12.75 -12.71
C GLN A 83 3.91 11.62 -11.69
N PHE A 84 2.76 11.00 -11.42
CA PHE A 84 2.67 9.81 -10.58
C PHE A 84 3.52 8.66 -11.13
N GLU A 85 3.44 8.42 -12.44
CA GLU A 85 4.26 7.42 -13.13
C GLU A 85 5.76 7.69 -12.95
N LYS A 86 6.20 8.94 -13.20
CA LYS A 86 7.61 9.33 -12.99
C LYS A 86 8.07 9.15 -11.54
N ASN A 87 7.20 9.47 -10.59
CA ASN A 87 7.53 9.30 -9.18
C ASN A 87 7.69 7.82 -8.82
N LEU A 88 6.80 6.95 -9.33
CA LEU A 88 6.91 5.50 -9.12
C LEU A 88 8.14 4.89 -9.81
N ASP A 89 8.46 5.36 -11.01
CA ASP A 89 9.68 4.95 -11.72
C ASP A 89 10.93 5.33 -10.93
N LEU A 90 11.00 6.55 -10.40
CA LEU A 90 12.08 7.00 -9.51
C LEU A 90 12.17 6.14 -8.25
N ILE A 91 11.04 5.81 -7.61
CA ILE A 91 11.01 4.93 -6.45
C ILE A 91 11.54 3.55 -6.83
N ALA A 92 11.03 2.96 -7.90
CA ALA A 92 11.38 1.61 -8.34
C ALA A 92 12.86 1.51 -8.73
N SER A 93 13.36 2.44 -9.56
CA SER A 93 14.77 2.50 -9.98
C SER A 93 15.74 2.68 -8.82
N SER A 94 15.29 3.36 -7.75
CA SER A 94 16.12 3.57 -6.56
C SER A 94 16.19 2.33 -5.68
N ILE A 95 15.08 1.60 -5.50
CA ILE A 95 15.03 0.46 -4.56
C ILE A 95 15.66 -0.83 -5.11
N ILE A 96 15.78 -0.99 -6.44
CA ILE A 96 16.45 -2.18 -7.04
C ILE A 96 17.94 -2.29 -6.64
N TRP A 97 18.56 -1.21 -6.19
CA TRP A 97 19.93 -1.24 -5.68
C TRP A 97 20.04 -1.84 -4.27
N LEU A 98 18.91 -1.95 -3.54
CA LEU A 98 18.87 -2.44 -2.17
C LEU A 98 18.13 -3.76 -2.04
N TYR A 99 17.10 -3.98 -2.85
CA TYR A 99 16.25 -5.16 -2.81
C TYR A 99 16.23 -5.88 -4.17
N TYR A 100 16.31 -7.20 -4.15
CA TYR A 100 16.02 -8.00 -5.33
C TYR A 100 14.55 -7.80 -5.75
N PRO A 101 14.26 -7.75 -7.06
CA PRO A 101 12.90 -7.49 -7.54
C PRO A 101 11.82 -8.37 -6.92
N GLU A 102 12.07 -9.67 -6.76
CA GLU A 102 11.14 -10.63 -6.17
C GLU A 102 10.89 -10.39 -4.67
N LYS A 103 11.68 -9.55 -4.02
CA LYS A 103 11.50 -9.18 -2.60
C LYS A 103 10.73 -7.87 -2.41
N VAL A 104 10.32 -7.24 -3.51
CA VAL A 104 9.54 -6.00 -3.52
C VAL A 104 8.09 -6.30 -3.90
N ILE A 105 7.16 -5.80 -3.08
CA ILE A 105 5.72 -5.94 -3.30
C ILE A 105 5.09 -4.55 -3.37
N PHE A 106 4.61 -4.16 -4.55
CA PHE A 106 3.78 -2.98 -4.69
C PHE A 106 2.32 -3.34 -4.45
N ILE A 107 1.60 -2.44 -3.79
CA ILE A 107 0.15 -2.58 -3.55
C ILE A 107 -0.54 -1.41 -4.23
N THR A 108 -1.57 -1.68 -5.03
CA THR A 108 -2.37 -0.63 -5.65
C THR A 108 -3.13 0.19 -4.59
N PRO A 109 -3.47 1.46 -4.87
CA PRO A 109 -4.40 2.20 -4.03
C PRO A 109 -5.67 1.38 -3.77
N PRO A 110 -6.28 1.50 -2.57
CA PRO A 110 -7.51 0.78 -2.25
C PRO A 110 -8.71 1.34 -3.04
N ALA A 111 -9.72 0.50 -3.29
CA ALA A 111 -11.02 0.98 -3.70
C ALA A 111 -11.65 1.84 -2.59
N VAL A 112 -12.63 2.65 -2.94
CA VAL A 112 -13.32 3.57 -2.01
C VAL A 112 -14.82 3.33 -2.02
N ASP A 113 -15.49 3.60 -0.91
CA ASP A 113 -16.94 3.71 -0.84
C ASP A 113 -17.36 5.09 -1.37
N GLU A 114 -17.80 5.17 -2.62
CA GLU A 114 -18.17 6.41 -3.30
C GLU A 114 -19.42 7.08 -2.67
N ASN A 115 -20.19 6.36 -1.87
CA ASN A 115 -21.28 6.98 -1.10
C ASN A 115 -20.78 7.93 -0.01
N LYS A 116 -19.55 7.67 0.50
CA LYS A 116 -18.92 8.45 1.56
C LYS A 116 -17.77 9.32 1.05
N GLN A 117 -17.04 8.87 0.03
CA GLN A 117 -15.91 9.63 -0.54
C GLN A 117 -16.39 10.71 -1.52
N ARG A 118 -15.82 11.92 -1.39
CA ARG A 118 -16.14 13.08 -2.26
C ARG A 118 -15.00 13.50 -3.16
N VAL A 119 -13.78 13.11 -2.83
CA VAL A 119 -12.56 13.55 -3.53
C VAL A 119 -11.79 12.39 -4.18
N ARG A 120 -12.38 11.20 -4.16
CA ARG A 120 -11.82 9.99 -4.80
C ARG A 120 -12.95 9.20 -5.45
N SER A 121 -12.65 8.57 -6.58
CA SER A 121 -13.58 7.64 -7.25
C SER A 121 -12.86 6.36 -7.63
N ASN A 122 -13.60 5.27 -7.75
CA ASN A 122 -13.05 3.98 -8.18
C ASN A 122 -12.52 4.02 -9.62
N ARG A 123 -13.04 4.92 -10.46
CA ARG A 123 -12.47 5.20 -11.79
C ARG A 123 -11.04 5.73 -11.66
N LEU A 124 -10.80 6.74 -10.83
CA LEU A 124 -9.45 7.25 -10.56
C LEU A 124 -8.57 6.19 -9.90
N VAL A 125 -9.09 5.44 -8.92
CA VAL A 125 -8.35 4.33 -8.31
C VAL A 125 -7.84 3.35 -9.37
N MET A 126 -8.68 3.00 -10.35
CA MET A 126 -8.28 2.09 -11.44
C MET A 126 -7.18 2.69 -12.33
N GLU A 127 -7.28 3.98 -12.69
CA GLU A 127 -6.27 4.67 -13.49
C GLU A 127 -4.89 4.66 -12.81
N TYR A 128 -4.83 5.02 -11.51
CA TYR A 128 -3.59 4.99 -10.73
C TYR A 128 -3.09 3.56 -10.47
N SER A 129 -3.99 2.62 -10.22
CA SER A 129 -3.64 1.20 -10.06
C SER A 129 -2.99 0.61 -11.31
N ASN A 130 -3.43 1.01 -12.49
CA ASN A 130 -2.82 0.55 -13.74
C ASN A 130 -1.37 1.03 -13.88
N ILE A 131 -1.05 2.24 -13.41
CA ILE A 131 0.33 2.73 -13.39
C ILE A 131 1.16 1.94 -12.37
N VAL A 132 0.65 1.68 -11.17
CA VAL A 132 1.34 0.82 -10.19
C VAL A 132 1.65 -0.55 -10.79
N LYS A 133 0.68 -1.18 -11.44
CA LYS A 133 0.85 -2.49 -12.10
C LYS A 133 1.86 -2.43 -13.23
N LYS A 134 1.83 -1.38 -14.05
CA LYS A 134 2.78 -1.14 -15.14
C LYS A 134 4.22 -1.08 -14.60
N ILE A 135 4.48 -0.19 -13.65
CA ILE A 135 5.82 -0.01 -13.06
C ILE A 135 6.29 -1.31 -12.37
N ALA A 136 5.40 -1.97 -11.60
CA ALA A 136 5.75 -3.25 -10.98
C ALA A 136 6.18 -4.30 -12.03
N SER A 137 5.48 -4.36 -13.17
CA SER A 137 5.84 -5.27 -14.28
C SER A 137 7.18 -4.92 -14.91
N GLU A 138 7.45 -3.64 -15.18
CA GLU A 138 8.70 -3.17 -15.77
C GLU A 138 9.92 -3.51 -14.91
N TYR A 139 9.78 -3.39 -13.58
CA TYR A 139 10.84 -3.71 -12.62
C TYR A 139 10.81 -5.14 -12.08
N LYS A 140 9.90 -5.98 -12.60
CA LYS A 140 9.70 -7.38 -12.15
C LYS A 140 9.36 -7.51 -10.66
N PHE A 141 8.72 -6.49 -10.09
CA PHE A 141 8.22 -6.53 -8.73
C PHE A 141 6.91 -7.31 -8.65
N SER A 142 6.66 -7.90 -7.49
CA SER A 142 5.35 -8.45 -7.22
C SER A 142 4.31 -7.33 -7.02
N VAL A 143 3.07 -7.59 -7.42
CA VAL A 143 1.98 -6.65 -7.20
C VAL A 143 0.79 -7.32 -6.50
N ILE A 144 0.14 -6.57 -5.61
CA ILE A 144 -1.17 -6.89 -5.03
C ILE A 144 -2.16 -5.87 -5.59
N ASP A 145 -3.10 -6.31 -6.42
CA ASP A 145 -4.21 -5.48 -6.92
C ASP A 145 -5.30 -5.38 -5.83
N LEU A 146 -5.03 -4.51 -4.84
CA LEU A 146 -5.90 -4.35 -3.68
C LEU A 146 -7.28 -3.83 -4.07
N ALA A 147 -7.33 -2.86 -5.00
CA ALA A 147 -8.60 -2.28 -5.46
C ALA A 147 -9.55 -3.35 -5.99
N SER A 148 -9.07 -4.20 -6.92
CA SER A 148 -9.88 -5.29 -7.48
C SER A 148 -10.29 -6.30 -6.40
N LYS A 149 -9.37 -6.68 -5.51
CA LYS A 149 -9.66 -7.63 -4.43
C LYS A 149 -10.67 -7.10 -3.40
N MET A 150 -10.69 -5.80 -3.19
CA MET A 150 -11.73 -5.17 -2.36
C MET A 150 -13.10 -5.19 -3.05
N GLN A 151 -13.17 -4.87 -4.35
CA GLN A 151 -14.42 -4.84 -5.11
C GLN A 151 -15.01 -6.25 -5.33
N GLU A 152 -14.17 -7.27 -5.43
CA GLU A 152 -14.59 -8.68 -5.47
C GLU A 152 -15.17 -9.19 -4.13
N ASN A 153 -14.94 -8.45 -3.04
CA ASN A 153 -15.39 -8.87 -1.72
C ASN A 153 -16.89 -8.64 -1.55
N ILE A 154 -17.63 -9.68 -1.22
CA ILE A 154 -19.09 -9.61 -0.99
C ILE A 154 -19.47 -8.63 0.12
N ASN A 155 -18.56 -8.40 1.07
CA ASN A 155 -18.75 -7.47 2.17
C ASN A 155 -17.99 -6.15 1.94
N PHE A 156 -17.88 -5.69 0.70
CA PHE A 156 -17.12 -4.50 0.33
C PHE A 156 -17.41 -3.27 1.22
N PRO A 157 -18.66 -2.90 1.54
CA PRO A 157 -18.93 -1.76 2.42
C PRO A 157 -18.41 -1.93 3.86
N GLU A 158 -18.36 -3.18 4.36
CA GLU A 158 -17.91 -3.47 5.73
C GLU A 158 -16.39 -3.28 5.92
N ILE A 159 -15.62 -3.27 4.82
CA ILE A 159 -14.18 -3.01 4.83
C ILE A 159 -13.88 -1.67 5.51
N PHE A 160 -14.77 -0.68 5.33
CA PHE A 160 -14.60 0.69 5.84
C PHE A 160 -15.22 0.93 7.22
N ASN A 161 -15.83 -0.09 7.84
CA ASN A 161 -16.42 0.02 9.17
C ASN A 161 -15.34 0.08 10.25
N GLY A 162 -14.72 1.23 10.40
CA GLY A 162 -13.68 1.55 11.36
C GLY A 162 -13.92 2.89 12.02
N LYS A 163 -12.97 3.34 12.84
CA LYS A 163 -13.07 4.59 13.61
C LYS A 163 -13.35 5.82 12.73
N LYS A 164 -12.83 5.88 11.52
CA LYS A 164 -13.10 7.03 10.62
C LYS A 164 -14.41 6.87 9.84
N ASN A 165 -14.73 5.70 9.42
CA ASN A 165 -15.93 5.39 8.62
C ASN A 165 -16.16 6.37 7.45
N ASP A 166 -15.07 6.77 6.79
CA ASP A 166 -15.05 7.83 5.75
C ASP A 166 -15.05 7.27 4.32
N GLY A 167 -15.24 5.96 4.17
CA GLY A 167 -15.24 5.29 2.87
C GLY A 167 -13.86 5.14 2.22
N LEU A 168 -12.78 5.45 2.95
CA LEU A 168 -11.40 5.28 2.52
C LEU A 168 -10.61 4.44 3.51
N HIS A 169 -10.59 4.85 4.78
CA HIS A 169 -9.80 4.19 5.79
C HIS A 169 -10.50 2.92 6.29
N PHE A 170 -9.72 1.88 6.41
CA PHE A 170 -10.23 0.56 6.75
C PHE A 170 -10.64 0.45 8.23
N GLY A 171 -11.67 -0.36 8.47
CA GLY A 171 -11.86 -1.03 9.74
C GLY A 171 -11.04 -2.32 9.82
N VAL A 172 -11.22 -3.05 10.91
CA VAL A 172 -10.48 -4.31 11.17
C VAL A 172 -10.64 -5.31 10.03
N ASN A 173 -11.82 -5.42 9.41
CA ASN A 173 -12.06 -6.36 8.30
C ASN A 173 -11.24 -6.02 7.05
N GLY A 174 -11.08 -4.74 6.73
CA GLY A 174 -10.22 -4.30 5.62
C GLY A 174 -8.74 -4.60 5.89
N TYR A 175 -8.28 -4.41 7.12
CA TYR A 175 -6.91 -4.77 7.49
C TYR A 175 -6.66 -6.28 7.51
N LYS A 176 -7.65 -7.09 7.90
CA LYS A 176 -7.58 -8.56 7.76
C LYS A 176 -7.45 -8.98 6.30
N LEU A 177 -8.25 -8.37 5.40
CA LEU A 177 -8.15 -8.63 3.96
C LEU A 177 -6.76 -8.29 3.44
N LEU A 178 -6.25 -7.08 3.73
CA LEU A 178 -4.93 -6.64 3.28
C LEU A 178 -3.81 -7.55 3.82
N ALA A 179 -3.85 -7.91 5.09
CA ALA A 179 -2.88 -8.81 5.70
C ALA A 179 -2.89 -10.19 5.02
N ASN A 180 -4.07 -10.78 4.78
CA ASN A 180 -4.20 -12.05 4.09
C ASN A 180 -3.63 -12.01 2.66
N LEU A 181 -3.86 -10.92 1.92
CA LEU A 181 -3.31 -10.74 0.58
C LEU A 181 -1.77 -10.66 0.60
N ILE A 182 -1.21 -9.94 1.57
CA ILE A 182 0.25 -9.84 1.76
C ILE A 182 0.84 -11.21 2.11
N VAL A 183 0.26 -11.92 3.07
CA VAL A 183 0.72 -13.27 3.47
C VAL A 183 0.68 -14.24 2.30
N LYS A 184 -0.43 -14.26 1.56
CA LYS A 184 -0.57 -15.09 0.35
C LYS A 184 0.51 -14.77 -0.69
N LYS A 185 0.77 -13.48 -0.92
CA LYS A 185 1.80 -13.04 -1.87
C LYS A 185 3.20 -13.47 -1.41
N ILE A 186 3.55 -13.28 -0.15
CA ILE A 186 4.85 -13.72 0.41
C ILE A 186 5.02 -15.23 0.24
N ASN A 187 3.99 -16.04 0.55
CA ASN A 187 4.07 -17.49 0.38
C ASN A 187 4.26 -17.91 -1.09
N GLN A 188 3.63 -17.20 -2.04
CA GLN A 188 3.82 -17.45 -3.47
C GLN A 188 5.24 -17.14 -3.97
N ILE A 189 5.91 -16.14 -3.36
CA ILE A 189 7.28 -15.76 -3.73
C ILE A 189 8.32 -16.68 -3.08
N SER A 190 7.97 -17.29 -1.94
CA SER A 190 8.91 -18.12 -1.16
C SER A 190 8.98 -19.56 -1.64
N ASN A 191 8.01 -20.02 -2.43
CA ASN A 191 7.93 -21.34 -3.08
C ASN A 191 8.50 -21.26 -4.49
#